data_fe2e9a7cdcfed407d48179d44a014ef5
#
_entry.id   fe2e9a7cdcfed407d48179d44a014ef5
#
_cell.length_a   1.000
_cell.length_b   1.000
_cell.length_c   1.000
_cell.angle_alpha   90.00
_cell.angle_beta   90.00
_cell.angle_gamma   90.00
#
_symmetry.space_group_name_H-M   'P 1'
#
loop_
_entity.id
_entity.type
_entity.pdbx_description
1 polymer ?
#
loop_
_entity_poly.entity_id
_entity_poly.type
_entity_poly.pdbx_seq_one_letter_code
_entity_poly.pdbx_strand_id
1 'polypeptide(L)'
;MANTYIKVRTEFEGYHFYPNAGEIDPRIKFLENEHRHMFKVEVKISVNHLDRELEFFLVKWALANFIQSGNQNHKSCEMIATDILNNHLIPSYGKDRYYEVVVSEDGESDGIIEYNRGQ
;
A
#
# COMPACT_ATOMS: atom_id res chain seq x y z
N MET A 1 13.90 -23.20 8.56
CA MET A 1 12.80 -22.70 9.38
C MET A 1 11.76 -22.03 8.49
N ALA A 2 10.50 -22.21 8.82
CA ALA A 2 9.42 -21.57 8.06
C ALA A 2 9.08 -20.20 8.67
N ASN A 3 8.79 -19.25 7.82
CA ASN A 3 8.26 -17.94 8.22
C ASN A 3 6.76 -17.93 7.94
N THR A 4 5.99 -17.32 8.83
CA THR A 4 4.54 -17.25 8.70
C THR A 4 4.12 -15.79 8.57
N TYR A 5 3.21 -15.55 7.65
CA TYR A 5 2.70 -14.22 7.35
C TYR A 5 1.18 -14.25 7.29
N ILE A 6 0.56 -13.10 7.49
CA ILE A 6 -0.81 -12.87 7.04
C ILE A 6 -0.77 -11.89 5.88
N LYS A 7 -1.80 -11.93 5.05
CA LYS A 7 -1.98 -10.96 3.97
C LYS A 7 -3.43 -10.54 3.96
N VAL A 8 -3.66 -9.23 4.02
CA VAL A 8 -5.01 -8.66 3.90
C VAL A 8 -5.06 -7.73 2.70
N ARG A 9 -6.25 -7.58 2.13
CA ARG A 9 -6.48 -6.81 0.92
C ARG A 9 -7.63 -5.84 1.13
N THR A 10 -7.49 -4.66 0.54
CA THR A 10 -8.58 -3.69 0.45
C THR A 10 -8.43 -2.93 -0.85
N GLU A 11 -9.41 -2.09 -1.15
CA GLU A 11 -9.34 -1.24 -2.34
C GLU A 11 -10.02 0.09 -2.09
N PHE A 12 -9.63 1.10 -2.85
CA PHE A 12 -10.23 2.41 -2.76
C PHE A 12 -10.13 3.13 -4.10
N GLU A 13 -11.05 4.05 -4.34
CA GLU A 13 -11.03 4.91 -5.51
C GLU A 13 -10.21 6.15 -5.21
N GLY A 14 -9.33 6.53 -6.12
CA GLY A 14 -8.49 7.71 -5.96
C GLY A 14 -8.21 8.40 -7.27
N TYR A 15 -7.72 9.63 -7.18
CA TYR A 15 -7.37 10.47 -8.32
C TYR A 15 -5.91 10.87 -8.23
N HIS A 16 -5.22 10.84 -9.36
CA HIS A 16 -3.85 11.34 -9.42
C HIS A 16 -3.51 11.86 -10.81
N PHE A 17 -2.34 12.46 -10.92
CA PHE A 17 -1.76 12.87 -12.19
C PHE A 17 -0.24 12.79 -12.08
N TYR A 18 0.40 12.69 -13.25
CA TYR A 18 1.86 12.62 -13.33
C TYR A 18 2.37 13.91 -13.99
N PRO A 19 2.82 14.89 -13.20
CA PRO A 19 3.31 16.17 -13.74
C PRO A 19 4.48 15.94 -14.71
N ASN A 20 4.43 16.61 -15.85
CA ASN A 20 5.51 16.57 -16.84
C ASN A 20 5.77 15.19 -17.46
N ALA A 21 4.79 14.30 -17.44
CA ALA A 21 4.93 12.97 -18.05
C ALA A 21 5.27 13.05 -19.53
N GLY A 22 4.72 14.03 -20.25
CA GLY A 22 5.01 14.23 -21.67
C GLY A 22 6.46 14.57 -21.99
N GLU A 23 7.20 15.08 -21.00
CA GLU A 23 8.63 15.34 -21.16
C GLU A 23 9.47 14.06 -21.16
N ILE A 24 8.96 13.01 -20.50
CA ILE A 24 9.60 11.71 -20.50
C ILE A 24 9.33 11.00 -21.82
N ASP A 25 8.07 10.99 -22.24
CA ASP A 25 7.64 10.38 -23.50
C ASP A 25 6.28 10.96 -23.89
N PRO A 26 6.14 11.49 -25.12
CA PRO A 26 4.86 12.08 -25.56
C PRO A 26 3.68 11.11 -25.50
N ARG A 27 3.92 9.80 -25.56
CA ARG A 27 2.86 8.79 -25.52
C ARG A 27 2.15 8.74 -24.18
N ILE A 28 2.80 9.19 -23.10
CA ILE A 28 2.21 9.20 -21.75
C ILE A 28 1.81 10.60 -21.29
N LYS A 29 1.78 11.59 -22.21
CA LYS A 29 1.40 12.96 -21.85
C LYS A 29 0.01 13.04 -21.23
N PHE A 30 -0.90 12.14 -21.59
CA PHE A 30 -2.24 12.10 -21.01
C PHE A 30 -2.25 11.91 -19.49
N LEU A 31 -1.17 11.38 -18.91
CA LEU A 31 -1.04 11.19 -17.46
C LEU A 31 -0.88 12.52 -16.71
N GLU A 32 -0.58 13.62 -17.43
CA GLU A 32 -0.51 14.95 -16.80
C GLU A 32 -1.87 15.45 -16.34
N ASN A 33 -2.95 14.93 -16.92
CA ASN A 33 -4.30 15.28 -16.53
C ASN A 33 -4.76 14.39 -15.37
N GLU A 34 -5.57 14.96 -14.46
CA GLU A 34 -6.11 14.18 -13.36
C GLU A 34 -6.97 13.04 -13.89
N HIS A 35 -6.74 11.85 -13.38
CA HIS A 35 -7.49 10.65 -13.78
C HIS A 35 -7.76 9.78 -12.57
N ARG A 36 -8.78 8.94 -12.68
CA ARG A 36 -9.28 8.08 -11.61
C ARG A 36 -8.79 6.65 -11.80
N HIS A 37 -8.41 6.03 -10.68
CA HIS A 37 -8.11 4.60 -10.64
C HIS A 37 -8.79 3.95 -9.46
N MET A 38 -9.05 2.66 -9.58
CA MET A 38 -9.34 1.80 -8.44
C MET A 38 -8.00 1.28 -7.92
N PHE A 39 -7.56 1.79 -6.78
CA PHE A 39 -6.32 1.34 -6.16
C PHE A 39 -6.59 0.10 -5.33
N LYS A 40 -5.83 -0.96 -5.57
CA LYS A 40 -5.92 -2.22 -4.81
C LYS A 40 -4.69 -2.33 -3.94
N VAL A 41 -4.90 -2.62 -2.67
CA VAL A 41 -3.84 -2.64 -1.66
C VAL A 41 -3.76 -4.03 -1.06
N GLU A 42 -2.54 -4.58 -1.01
CA GLU A 42 -2.23 -5.80 -0.26
C GLU A 42 -1.16 -5.46 0.77
N VAL A 43 -1.37 -5.90 2.01
CA VAL A 43 -0.34 -5.81 3.03
C VAL A 43 -0.03 -7.21 3.54
N LYS A 44 1.27 -7.51 3.62
CA LYS A 44 1.80 -8.79 4.12
C LYS A 44 2.56 -8.47 5.41
N ILE A 45 2.21 -9.16 6.48
CA ILE A 45 2.78 -8.90 7.81
C ILE A 45 3.24 -10.22 8.41
N SER A 46 4.50 -10.27 8.88
CA SER A 46 4.99 -11.46 9.57
C SER A 46 4.31 -11.61 10.92
N VAL A 47 4.05 -12.86 11.31
CA VAL A 47 3.42 -13.18 12.60
C VAL A 47 4.32 -14.18 13.35
N ASN A 48 4.23 -14.15 14.69
CA ASN A 48 5.13 -14.91 15.56
C ASN A 48 4.49 -16.23 16.05
N HIS A 49 3.18 -16.37 15.93
CA HIS A 49 2.54 -17.65 16.23
C HIS A 49 1.38 -17.90 15.27
N LEU A 50 0.87 -19.13 15.29
CA LEU A 50 -0.02 -19.63 14.24
C LEU A 50 -1.50 -19.43 14.52
N ASP A 51 -1.86 -18.93 15.69
CA ASP A 51 -3.28 -18.82 16.09
C ASP A 51 -3.71 -17.37 16.24
N ARG A 52 -3.86 -16.70 15.10
CA ARG A 52 -4.49 -15.36 15.03
C ARG A 52 -3.82 -14.31 15.91
N GLU A 53 -2.49 -14.25 15.89
CA GLU A 53 -1.79 -13.16 16.56
C GLU A 53 -2.33 -11.80 16.10
N LEU A 54 -2.57 -11.68 14.79
CA LEU A 54 -3.22 -10.52 14.19
C LEU A 54 -4.46 -11.04 13.47
N GLU A 55 -5.64 -10.52 13.84
CA GLU A 55 -6.90 -11.00 13.30
C GLU A 55 -7.21 -10.28 11.98
N PHE A 56 -7.62 -11.02 10.95
CA PHE A 56 -7.79 -10.51 9.59
C PHE A 56 -8.72 -9.30 9.49
N PHE A 57 -9.89 -9.37 10.10
CA PHE A 57 -10.87 -8.28 9.98
C PHE A 57 -10.38 -7.03 10.69
N LEU A 58 -9.77 -7.18 11.86
CA LEU A 58 -9.25 -6.03 12.60
C LEU A 58 -8.12 -5.34 11.82
N VAL A 59 -7.23 -6.11 11.22
CA VAL A 59 -6.13 -5.57 10.41
C VAL A 59 -6.69 -4.88 9.17
N LYS A 60 -7.65 -5.53 8.49
CA LYS A 60 -8.25 -4.98 7.27
C LYS A 60 -9.03 -3.69 7.55
N TRP A 61 -9.83 -3.67 8.61
CA TRP A 61 -10.60 -2.48 8.96
C TRP A 61 -9.71 -1.31 9.36
N ALA A 62 -8.66 -1.57 10.11
CA ALA A 62 -7.70 -0.54 10.48
C ALA A 62 -6.99 0.04 9.26
N LEU A 63 -6.62 -0.82 8.30
CA LEU A 63 -6.01 -0.38 7.04
C LEU A 63 -6.96 0.48 6.23
N ALA A 64 -8.21 0.03 6.06
CA ALA A 64 -9.21 0.79 5.33
C ALA A 64 -9.48 2.15 5.98
N ASN A 65 -9.57 2.17 7.31
CA ASN A 65 -9.78 3.40 8.05
C ASN A 65 -8.60 4.38 7.89
N PHE A 66 -7.38 3.88 7.94
CA PHE A 66 -6.19 4.69 7.71
C PHE A 66 -6.22 5.36 6.33
N ILE A 67 -6.53 4.57 5.30
CA ILE A 67 -6.59 5.08 3.93
C ILE A 67 -7.68 6.15 3.79
N GLN A 68 -8.87 5.91 4.35
CA GLN A 68 -9.98 6.86 4.28
C GLN A 68 -9.74 8.14 5.08
N SER A 69 -9.02 8.04 6.20
CA SER A 69 -8.73 9.19 7.06
C SER A 69 -7.66 10.09 6.49
N GLY A 70 -6.80 9.56 5.62
CA GLY A 70 -5.76 10.31 4.94
C GLY A 70 -6.23 10.74 3.55
N ASN A 71 -5.45 11.60 2.92
CA ASN A 71 -5.67 11.98 1.55
C ASN A 71 -4.63 11.28 0.67
N GLN A 72 -5.06 10.26 -0.07
CA GLN A 72 -4.19 9.51 -0.96
C GLN A 72 -4.23 10.01 -2.41
N ASN A 73 -5.01 11.05 -2.69
CA ASN A 73 -5.06 11.62 -4.02
C ASN A 73 -3.72 12.25 -4.41
N HIS A 74 -3.40 12.19 -5.68
CA HIS A 74 -2.20 12.80 -6.26
C HIS A 74 -0.88 12.15 -5.80
N LYS A 75 -0.95 10.93 -5.28
CA LYS A 75 0.21 10.13 -4.89
C LYS A 75 0.42 8.99 -5.88
N SER A 76 1.69 8.67 -6.14
CA SER A 76 2.01 7.44 -6.88
C SER A 76 1.71 6.21 -6.03
N CYS A 77 1.65 5.04 -6.64
CA CYS A 77 1.48 3.79 -5.90
C CYS A 77 2.59 3.59 -4.87
N GLU A 78 3.83 3.93 -5.22
CA GLU A 78 4.97 3.82 -4.30
C GLU A 78 4.84 4.76 -3.11
N MET A 79 4.33 5.97 -3.33
CA MET A 79 4.08 6.94 -2.25
C MET A 79 2.99 6.45 -1.31
N ILE A 80 1.91 5.91 -1.86
CA ILE A 80 0.81 5.34 -1.05
C ILE A 80 1.33 4.18 -0.22
N ALA A 81 2.08 3.27 -0.84
CA ALA A 81 2.65 2.11 -0.14
C ALA A 81 3.57 2.53 1.00
N THR A 82 4.42 3.53 0.76
CA THR A 82 5.35 4.05 1.77
C THR A 82 4.61 4.71 2.94
N ASP A 83 3.56 5.47 2.65
CA ASP A 83 2.72 6.09 3.67
C ASP A 83 2.05 5.03 4.56
N ILE A 84 1.50 3.98 3.95
CA ILE A 84 0.90 2.87 4.68
C ILE A 84 1.92 2.20 5.61
N LEU A 85 3.11 1.92 5.09
CA LEU A 85 4.15 1.29 5.89
C LEU A 85 4.58 2.16 7.07
N ASN A 86 4.96 3.41 6.81
CA ASN A 86 5.59 4.26 7.79
C ASN A 86 4.62 4.87 8.80
N ASN A 87 3.40 5.17 8.38
CA ASN A 87 2.45 5.92 9.20
C ASN A 87 1.31 5.06 9.74
N HIS A 88 1.19 3.81 9.27
CA HIS A 88 0.16 2.89 9.77
C HIS A 88 0.74 1.58 10.28
N LEU A 89 1.45 0.81 9.46
CA LEU A 89 1.85 -0.55 9.82
C LEU A 89 2.88 -0.56 10.94
N ILE A 90 3.97 0.18 10.78
CA ILE A 90 5.03 0.20 11.79
C ILE A 90 4.52 0.77 13.12
N PRO A 91 3.82 1.93 13.14
CA PRO A 91 3.26 2.42 14.40
C PRO A 91 2.26 1.47 15.06
N SER A 92 1.49 0.73 14.27
CA SER A 92 0.45 -0.15 14.81
C SER A 92 0.96 -1.51 15.27
N TYR A 93 1.92 -2.09 14.54
CA TYR A 93 2.34 -3.48 14.75
C TYR A 93 3.81 -3.64 15.11
N GLY A 94 4.61 -2.58 15.01
CA GLY A 94 5.99 -2.56 15.48
C GLY A 94 7.03 -2.72 14.38
N LYS A 95 8.28 -2.40 14.73
CA LYS A 95 9.43 -2.47 13.82
C LYS A 95 10.02 -3.86 13.68
N ASP A 96 9.66 -4.77 14.55
CA ASP A 96 10.27 -6.11 14.60
C ASP A 96 9.44 -7.13 13.82
N ARG A 97 9.05 -6.74 12.62
CA ARG A 97 8.30 -7.58 11.70
C ARG A 97 8.74 -7.33 10.27
N TYR A 98 8.50 -8.30 9.41
CA TYR A 98 8.59 -8.10 7.98
C TYR A 98 7.24 -7.55 7.48
N TYR A 99 7.32 -6.58 6.60
CA TYR A 99 6.14 -6.03 5.92
C TYR A 99 6.39 -5.97 4.42
N GLU A 100 5.35 -6.21 3.66
CA GLU A 100 5.33 -5.89 2.24
C GLU A 100 4.01 -5.18 1.95
N VAL A 101 4.08 -4.04 1.28
CA VAL A 101 2.88 -3.32 0.85
C VAL A 101 2.90 -3.23 -0.66
N VAL A 102 1.83 -3.69 -1.28
CA VAL A 102 1.62 -3.65 -2.73
C VAL A 102 0.42 -2.76 -3.00
N VAL A 103 0.63 -1.73 -3.80
CA VAL A 103 -0.45 -0.84 -4.24
C VAL A 103 -0.50 -0.89 -5.76
N SER A 104 -1.64 -1.28 -6.31
CA SER A 104 -1.81 -1.40 -7.75
C SER A 104 -2.83 -0.40 -8.29
N GLU A 105 -2.62 0.01 -9.53
CA GLU A 105 -3.60 0.77 -10.31
C GLU A 105 -4.44 -0.23 -11.08
N ASP A 106 -5.72 -0.33 -10.73
CA ASP A 106 -6.70 -1.19 -11.41
C ASP A 106 -6.28 -2.68 -11.48
N GLY A 107 -5.31 -3.09 -10.66
CA GLY A 107 -4.80 -4.45 -10.66
C GLY A 107 -3.84 -4.77 -11.81
N GLU A 108 -3.38 -3.76 -12.54
CA GLU A 108 -2.53 -3.96 -13.72
C GLU A 108 -1.04 -3.72 -13.46
N SER A 109 -0.72 -2.74 -12.62
CA SER A 109 0.67 -2.38 -12.31
C SER A 109 0.80 -2.06 -10.83
N ASP A 110 1.91 -2.44 -10.24
CA ASP A 110 2.10 -2.37 -8.79
C ASP A 110 3.29 -1.51 -8.40
N GLY A 111 3.09 -0.69 -7.36
CA GLY A 111 4.19 -0.13 -6.59
C GLY A 111 4.33 -0.94 -5.31
N ILE A 112 5.54 -1.34 -4.95
CA ILE A 112 5.79 -2.26 -3.86
C ILE A 112 6.88 -1.70 -2.94
N ILE A 113 6.64 -1.78 -1.63
CA ILE A 113 7.69 -1.53 -0.65
C ILE A 113 7.82 -2.74 0.26
N GLU A 114 9.05 -3.14 0.53
CA GLU A 114 9.37 -4.19 1.48
C GLU A 114 10.16 -3.61 2.64
N TYR A 115 9.86 -4.08 3.85
CA TYR A 115 10.56 -3.68 5.05
C TYR A 115 11.00 -4.94 5.77
N ASN A 116 12.30 -5.08 5.98
CA ASN A 116 12.86 -6.18 6.75
C ASN A 116 12.94 -5.80 8.20
N ARG A 117 12.72 -6.80 9.06
CA ARG A 117 12.74 -6.68 10.51
C ARG A 117 13.98 -5.90 10.99
N GLY A 118 13.75 -4.87 11.80
CA GLY A 118 14.84 -4.12 12.42
C GLY A 118 15.50 -3.06 11.56
N GLN A 119 14.94 -2.76 10.42
CA GLN A 119 15.48 -1.69 9.56
C GLN A 119 14.96 -0.30 9.91
#